data_9982143b480c0649ffb8c33e91e36fa3
#
_entry.id   9982143b480c0649ffb8c33e91e36fa3
#
_cell.length_a   1.000
_cell.length_b   1.000
_cell.length_c   1.000
_cell.angle_alpha   90.00
_cell.angle_beta   90.00
_cell.angle_gamma   90.00
#
_symmetry.space_group_name_H-M   'P 1'
#
loop_
_entity.id
_entity.type
_entity.pdbx_description
1 polymer ?
#
loop_
_entity_poly.entity_id
_entity_poly.type
_entity_poly.pdbx_seq_one_letter_code
_entity_poly.pdbx_strand_id
1 'polypeptide(L)'
;VLAFRLYQVMLRDQVKYEKKLEALSTKEVEGSTAPRGRILDRNGKIIVDNKAVKTIYYQKEKGRTALDEINLAYKVAPHLNLSISRLNDRMKREFFVAKNSDLMNKRIKTSEYEKVKQRKLTQDDILELKIERVTDEELNSFTDEDKKAAYLYYLMNKGYTYDQKVIRTN
;
A
#
# COMPACT_ATOMS: atom_id res chain seq x y z
N VAL A 1 17.73 25.08 37.44
CA VAL A 1 18.40 25.01 36.11
C VAL A 1 18.10 23.69 35.41
N LEU A 2 18.24 22.54 36.06
CA LEU A 2 17.95 21.20 35.45
C LEU A 2 16.50 21.02 35.04
N ALA A 3 15.53 21.38 35.89
CA ALA A 3 14.10 21.24 35.58
C ALA A 3 13.69 22.11 34.38
N PHE A 4 14.26 23.33 34.27
CA PHE A 4 13.99 24.21 33.12
C PHE A 4 14.57 23.63 31.81
N ARG A 5 15.74 23.00 31.83
CA ARG A 5 16.34 22.33 30.68
C ARG A 5 15.53 21.10 30.27
N LEU A 6 15.04 20.32 31.25
CA LEU A 6 14.18 19.17 30.99
C LEU A 6 12.88 19.61 30.33
N TYR A 7 12.26 20.68 30.81
CA TYR A 7 11.07 21.29 30.23
C TYR A 7 11.31 21.73 28.76
N GLN A 8 12.43 22.42 28.49
CA GLN A 8 12.78 22.80 27.11
C GLN A 8 12.92 21.62 26.19
N VAL A 9 13.62 20.56 26.61
CA VAL A 9 13.83 19.37 25.78
C VAL A 9 12.52 18.63 25.55
N MET A 10 11.67 18.48 26.57
CA MET A 10 10.42 17.73 26.45
C MET A 10 9.34 18.44 25.63
N LEU A 11 9.21 19.75 25.73
CA LEU A 11 8.11 20.48 25.09
C LEU A 11 8.54 21.30 23.85
N ARG A 12 9.72 21.86 23.85
CA ARG A 12 10.18 22.73 22.76
C ARG A 12 10.94 22.00 21.69
N ASP A 13 11.78 21.05 22.09
CA ASP A 13 12.65 20.35 21.16
C ASP A 13 12.13 18.94 20.79
N GLN A 14 10.97 18.51 21.30
CA GLN A 14 10.36 17.22 21.03
C GLN A 14 10.26 16.94 19.53
N VAL A 15 9.65 17.83 18.76
CA VAL A 15 9.47 17.67 17.31
C VAL A 15 10.80 17.52 16.57
N LYS A 16 11.86 18.18 17.04
CA LYS A 16 13.20 18.09 16.45
C LYS A 16 13.84 16.73 16.72
N TYR A 17 13.66 16.18 17.92
CA TYR A 17 14.19 14.88 18.28
C TYR A 17 13.37 13.74 17.67
N GLU A 18 12.06 13.88 17.55
CA GLU A 18 11.19 12.95 16.84
C GLU A 18 11.59 12.85 15.36
N LYS A 19 11.78 13.98 14.66
CA LYS A 19 12.26 14.00 13.27
C LYS A 19 13.65 13.34 13.12
N LYS A 20 14.55 13.55 14.08
CA LYS A 20 15.87 12.90 14.08
C LYS A 20 15.75 11.39 14.31
N LEU A 21 14.88 10.96 15.22
CA LEU A 21 14.63 9.54 15.49
C LEU A 21 14.02 8.86 14.27
N GLU A 22 13.06 9.50 13.62
CA GLU A 22 12.48 9.02 12.36
C GLU A 22 13.52 8.91 11.24
N ALA A 23 14.38 9.90 11.08
CA ALA A 23 15.46 9.87 10.09
C ALA A 23 16.49 8.75 10.36
N LEU A 24 16.72 8.41 11.62
CA LEU A 24 17.62 7.31 12.02
C LEU A 24 16.95 5.94 11.89
N SER A 25 15.66 5.85 12.18
CA SER A 25 14.91 4.58 12.10
C SER A 25 14.49 4.21 10.67
N THR A 26 14.47 5.18 9.75
CA THR A 26 14.08 4.98 8.33
C THR A 26 15.25 4.94 7.36
N LYS A 27 16.49 4.91 7.82
CA LYS A 27 17.63 4.69 6.94
C LYS A 27 17.67 3.23 6.51
N GLU A 28 16.90 2.93 5.48
CA GLU A 28 17.00 1.69 4.74
C GLU A 28 18.35 1.69 4.02
N VAL A 29 19.26 0.87 4.49
CA VAL A 29 20.53 0.63 3.78
C VAL A 29 20.19 -0.34 2.66
N GLU A 30 19.99 0.18 1.46
CA GLU A 30 19.96 -0.64 0.26
C GLU A 30 21.32 -1.33 0.11
N GLY A 31 21.41 -2.54 0.66
CA GLY A 31 22.53 -3.43 0.35
C GLY A 31 22.39 -3.85 -1.11
N SER A 32 23.42 -3.61 -1.93
CA SER A 32 23.46 -4.20 -3.25
C SER A 32 23.41 -5.72 -3.10
N THR A 33 22.33 -6.33 -3.58
CA THR A 33 22.23 -7.79 -3.63
C THR A 33 23.34 -8.29 -4.54
N ALA A 34 24.27 -9.06 -3.98
CA ALA A 34 25.32 -9.69 -4.78
C ALA A 34 24.66 -10.60 -5.84
N PRO A 35 25.08 -10.51 -7.11
CA PRO A 35 24.58 -11.37 -8.16
C PRO A 35 24.88 -12.83 -7.80
N ARG A 36 23.99 -13.76 -8.17
CA ARG A 36 24.23 -15.19 -7.98
C ARG A 36 25.46 -15.61 -8.78
N GLY A 37 26.16 -16.66 -8.31
CA GLY A 37 27.29 -17.24 -9.06
C GLY A 37 26.88 -17.76 -10.44
N ARG A 38 27.76 -17.65 -11.42
CA ARG A 38 27.57 -18.27 -12.73
C ARG A 38 27.93 -19.74 -12.67
N ILE A 39 27.26 -20.59 -13.45
CA ILE A 39 27.61 -21.99 -13.62
C ILE A 39 28.34 -22.12 -14.95
N LEU A 40 29.55 -22.65 -14.89
CA LEU A 40 30.39 -22.87 -16.07
C LEU A 40 30.56 -24.36 -16.31
N ASP A 41 30.78 -24.76 -17.56
CA ASP A 41 31.20 -26.11 -17.90
C ASP A 41 32.72 -26.28 -17.62
N ARG A 42 33.23 -27.51 -17.83
CA ARG A 42 34.64 -27.84 -17.66
C ARG A 42 35.59 -27.04 -18.58
N ASN A 43 35.07 -26.46 -19.65
CA ASN A 43 35.83 -25.67 -20.62
C ASN A 43 35.69 -24.17 -20.37
N GLY A 44 35.04 -23.73 -19.26
CA GLY A 44 34.80 -22.34 -18.94
C GLY A 44 33.61 -21.70 -19.69
N LYS A 45 32.83 -22.45 -20.43
CA LYS A 45 31.63 -21.96 -21.12
C LYS A 45 30.49 -21.77 -20.13
N ILE A 46 29.82 -20.63 -20.20
CA ILE A 46 28.68 -20.31 -19.32
C ILE A 46 27.49 -21.20 -19.67
N ILE A 47 27.02 -22.01 -18.70
CA ILE A 47 25.80 -22.82 -18.79
C ILE A 47 24.61 -22.02 -18.24
N VAL A 48 24.81 -21.33 -17.11
CA VAL A 48 23.79 -20.48 -16.46
C VAL A 48 24.40 -19.13 -16.13
N ASP A 49 23.75 -18.07 -16.58
CA ASP A 49 24.14 -16.69 -16.30
C ASP A 49 23.02 -15.94 -15.58
N ASN A 50 23.37 -14.80 -15.00
CA ASN A 50 22.42 -13.90 -14.37
C ASN A 50 21.83 -12.96 -15.42
N LYS A 51 20.50 -12.89 -15.43
CA LYS A 51 19.78 -11.89 -16.23
C LYS A 51 19.40 -10.72 -15.31
N ALA A 52 19.85 -9.52 -15.64
CA ALA A 52 19.40 -8.33 -14.95
C ALA A 52 17.91 -8.10 -15.18
N VAL A 53 17.13 -8.02 -14.13
CA VAL A 53 15.69 -7.80 -14.18
C VAL A 53 15.39 -6.46 -13.51
N LYS A 54 14.65 -5.59 -14.21
CA LYS A 54 14.17 -4.34 -13.65
C LYS A 54 12.90 -4.61 -12.86
N THR A 55 12.92 -4.29 -11.57
CA THR A 55 11.76 -4.48 -10.68
C THR A 55 11.31 -3.13 -10.16
N ILE A 56 10.00 -2.88 -10.21
CA ILE A 56 9.39 -1.67 -9.67
C ILE A 56 8.82 -2.03 -8.30
N TYR A 57 9.24 -1.28 -7.30
CA TYR A 57 8.80 -1.42 -5.91
C TYR A 57 7.92 -0.25 -5.50
N TYR A 58 7.01 -0.50 -4.60
CA TYR A 58 6.26 0.50 -3.87
C TYR A 58 6.43 0.28 -2.37
N GLN A 59 6.67 1.35 -1.64
CA GLN A 59 6.66 1.36 -0.19
C GLN A 59 5.80 2.52 0.29
N LYS A 60 4.88 2.23 1.21
CA LYS A 60 3.97 3.24 1.75
C LYS A 60 4.72 4.16 2.71
N GLU A 61 4.64 5.45 2.47
CA GLU A 61 5.14 6.47 3.39
C GLU A 61 4.18 6.69 4.55
N LYS A 62 4.70 7.01 5.72
CA LYS A 62 3.87 7.38 6.87
C LYS A 62 3.02 8.60 6.56
N GLY A 63 1.75 8.56 6.95
CA GLY A 63 0.82 9.68 6.75
C GLY A 63 0.13 9.72 5.38
N ARG A 64 0.45 8.82 4.44
CA ARG A 64 -0.30 8.70 3.18
C ARG A 64 -1.69 8.14 3.42
N THR A 65 -2.69 8.82 2.88
CA THR A 65 -4.09 8.37 2.91
C THR A 65 -4.39 7.39 1.77
N ALA A 66 -5.51 6.67 1.89
CA ALA A 66 -5.98 5.80 0.82
C ALA A 66 -6.27 6.58 -0.49
N LEU A 67 -6.75 7.83 -0.37
CA LEU A 67 -7.00 8.69 -1.53
C LEU A 67 -5.70 9.10 -2.24
N ASP A 68 -4.62 9.36 -1.48
CA ASP A 68 -3.31 9.66 -2.07
C ASP A 68 -2.77 8.46 -2.85
N GLU A 69 -2.94 7.24 -2.32
CA GLU A 69 -2.54 6.01 -3.00
C GLU A 69 -3.38 5.76 -4.25
N ILE A 70 -4.69 6.04 -4.22
CA ILE A 70 -5.57 5.94 -5.37
C ILE A 70 -5.17 6.94 -6.45
N ASN A 71 -4.90 8.19 -6.08
CA ASN A 71 -4.42 9.21 -7.01
C ASN A 71 -3.07 8.84 -7.63
N LEU A 72 -2.18 8.26 -6.84
CA LEU A 72 -0.91 7.72 -7.33
C LEU A 72 -1.15 6.56 -8.29
N ALA A 73 -2.06 5.64 -7.96
CA ALA A 73 -2.41 4.52 -8.82
C ALA A 73 -2.93 4.99 -10.20
N TYR A 74 -3.82 5.99 -10.26
CA TYR A 74 -4.28 6.56 -11.53
C TYR A 74 -3.15 7.19 -12.35
N LYS A 75 -2.22 7.88 -11.70
CA LYS A 75 -1.08 8.51 -12.39
C LYS A 75 -0.09 7.49 -12.95
N VAL A 76 0.15 6.41 -12.25
CA VAL A 76 1.19 5.43 -12.57
C VAL A 76 0.68 4.27 -13.42
N ALA A 77 -0.58 3.85 -13.25
CA ALA A 77 -1.16 2.70 -13.97
C ALA A 77 -1.05 2.80 -15.51
N PRO A 78 -1.24 3.96 -16.16
CA PRO A 78 -1.07 4.07 -17.61
C PRO A 78 0.35 3.78 -18.11
N HIS A 79 1.36 4.05 -17.28
CA HIS A 79 2.78 3.86 -17.60
C HIS A 79 3.28 2.45 -17.32
N LEU A 80 2.46 1.63 -16.64
CA LEU A 80 2.77 0.25 -16.32
C LEU A 80 1.96 -0.70 -17.23
N ASN A 81 2.67 -1.59 -17.90
CA ASN A 81 2.00 -2.66 -18.65
C ASN A 81 1.57 -3.76 -17.67
N LEU A 82 0.51 -3.51 -16.88
CA LEU A 82 -0.02 -4.46 -15.90
C LEU A 82 -1.05 -5.39 -16.54
N SER A 83 -0.87 -6.70 -16.33
CA SER A 83 -1.91 -7.67 -16.68
C SER A 83 -3.01 -7.66 -15.62
N ILE A 84 -4.20 -7.26 -16.01
CA ILE A 84 -5.39 -7.23 -15.15
C ILE A 84 -6.12 -8.58 -15.04
N SER A 85 -5.54 -9.66 -15.60
CA SER A 85 -6.16 -10.98 -15.60
C SER A 85 -6.42 -11.55 -14.18
N ARG A 86 -5.71 -11.05 -13.18
CA ARG A 86 -5.87 -11.44 -11.78
C ARG A 86 -6.78 -10.51 -10.97
N LEU A 87 -7.34 -9.47 -11.61
CA LEU A 87 -8.29 -8.57 -10.97
C LEU A 87 -9.60 -9.30 -10.73
N ASN A 88 -10.01 -9.44 -9.49
CA ASN A 88 -11.29 -10.02 -9.10
C ASN A 88 -12.26 -8.96 -8.59
N ASP A 89 -13.53 -9.33 -8.40
CA ASP A 89 -14.57 -8.40 -7.97
C ASP A 89 -14.35 -7.88 -6.55
N ARG A 90 -13.75 -8.68 -5.66
CA ARG A 90 -13.40 -8.22 -4.31
C ARG A 90 -12.40 -7.05 -4.38
N MET A 91 -11.36 -7.14 -5.20
CA MET A 91 -10.38 -6.06 -5.38
C MET A 91 -11.03 -4.78 -5.91
N LYS A 92 -11.97 -4.92 -6.85
CA LYS A 92 -12.74 -3.77 -7.38
C LYS A 92 -13.62 -3.14 -6.29
N ARG A 93 -14.29 -3.97 -5.47
CA ARG A 93 -15.11 -3.49 -4.35
C ARG A 93 -14.29 -2.77 -3.30
N GLU A 94 -13.14 -3.33 -2.90
CA GLU A 94 -12.20 -2.69 -1.96
C GLU A 94 -11.71 -1.33 -2.50
N PHE A 95 -11.35 -1.27 -3.78
CA PHE A 95 -10.96 -0.01 -4.44
C PHE A 95 -12.10 1.00 -4.46
N PHE A 96 -13.34 0.57 -4.78
CA PHE A 96 -14.52 1.43 -4.79
C PHE A 96 -14.81 2.00 -3.41
N VAL A 97 -14.74 1.19 -2.36
CA VAL A 97 -14.92 1.59 -0.96
C VAL A 97 -13.87 2.63 -0.56
N ALA A 98 -12.61 2.41 -0.93
CA ALA A 98 -11.53 3.34 -0.62
C ALA A 98 -11.69 4.68 -1.37
N LYS A 99 -12.08 4.63 -2.66
CA LYS A 99 -12.30 5.81 -3.51
C LYS A 99 -13.50 6.63 -3.05
N ASN A 100 -14.57 5.97 -2.62
CA ASN A 100 -15.85 6.60 -2.27
C ASN A 100 -16.18 6.44 -0.76
N SER A 101 -15.20 6.67 0.10
CA SER A 101 -15.32 6.44 1.55
C SER A 101 -16.52 7.15 2.17
N ASP A 102 -16.80 8.40 1.78
CA ASP A 102 -17.91 9.19 2.31
C ASP A 102 -19.28 8.62 1.89
N LEU A 103 -19.40 8.18 0.64
CA LEU A 103 -20.62 7.51 0.15
C LEU A 103 -20.84 6.21 0.91
N MET A 104 -19.80 5.42 1.07
CA MET A 104 -19.88 4.12 1.74
C MET A 104 -20.12 4.25 3.25
N ASN A 105 -19.62 5.30 3.88
CA ASN A 105 -19.94 5.63 5.27
C ASN A 105 -21.43 5.92 5.47
N LYS A 106 -22.06 6.62 4.52
CA LYS A 106 -23.52 6.89 4.56
C LYS A 106 -24.38 5.64 4.38
N ARG A 107 -23.86 4.61 3.73
CA ARG A 107 -24.57 3.33 3.55
C ARG A 107 -24.55 2.46 4.80
N ILE A 108 -23.68 2.73 5.77
CA ILE A 108 -23.64 2.02 7.05
C ILE A 108 -24.67 2.64 7.99
N LYS A 109 -25.52 1.79 8.60
CA LYS A 109 -26.56 2.23 9.52
C LYS A 109 -25.93 2.69 10.85
N THR A 110 -26.55 3.68 11.49
CA THR A 110 -26.12 4.16 12.81
C THR A 110 -26.07 3.03 13.84
N SER A 111 -27.05 2.08 13.76
CA SER A 111 -27.08 0.91 14.65
C SER A 111 -25.86 -0.02 14.52
N GLU A 112 -25.21 -0.05 13.35
CA GLU A 112 -24.00 -0.86 13.11
C GLU A 112 -22.80 -0.19 13.74
N TYR A 113 -22.68 1.14 13.66
CA TYR A 113 -21.65 1.89 14.38
C TYR A 113 -21.82 1.80 15.91
N GLU A 114 -23.07 1.76 16.42
CA GLU A 114 -23.33 1.53 17.84
C GLU A 114 -22.85 0.13 18.30
N LYS A 115 -23.01 -0.90 17.46
CA LYS A 115 -22.47 -2.24 17.74
C LYS A 115 -20.94 -2.25 17.83
N VAL A 116 -20.24 -1.41 17.04
CA VAL A 116 -18.78 -1.24 17.15
C VAL A 116 -18.41 -0.63 18.50
N LYS A 117 -19.12 0.43 18.94
CA LYS A 117 -18.90 1.03 20.26
C LYS A 117 -19.13 0.04 21.39
N GLN A 118 -20.11 -0.88 21.23
CA GLN A 118 -20.39 -1.97 22.16
C GLN A 118 -19.43 -3.16 22.04
N ARG A 119 -18.39 -3.08 21.17
CA ARG A 119 -17.44 -4.17 20.87
C ARG A 119 -18.10 -5.47 20.37
N LYS A 120 -19.29 -5.38 19.79
CA LYS A 120 -19.99 -6.51 19.13
C LYS A 120 -19.60 -6.67 17.67
N LEU A 121 -19.09 -5.61 17.06
CA LEU A 121 -18.50 -5.59 15.71
C LEU A 121 -17.13 -4.94 15.78
N THR A 122 -16.25 -5.34 14.89
CA THR A 122 -14.93 -4.73 14.70
C THR A 122 -14.95 -3.68 13.59
N GLN A 123 -13.88 -2.92 13.43
CA GLN A 123 -13.71 -2.04 12.27
C GLN A 123 -13.60 -2.82 10.95
N ASP A 124 -13.02 -4.02 11.03
CA ASP A 124 -12.92 -4.91 9.86
C ASP A 124 -14.29 -5.41 9.43
N ASP A 125 -15.20 -5.71 10.36
CA ASP A 125 -16.58 -6.07 10.03
C ASP A 125 -17.32 -4.92 9.33
N ILE A 126 -17.09 -3.68 9.73
CA ILE A 126 -17.64 -2.51 9.04
C ILE A 126 -17.07 -2.38 7.62
N LEU A 127 -15.79 -2.67 7.44
CA LEU A 127 -15.17 -2.67 6.11
C LEU A 127 -15.80 -3.77 5.22
N GLU A 128 -15.97 -4.98 5.73
CA GLU A 128 -16.63 -6.07 4.99
C GLU A 128 -18.07 -5.69 4.62
N LEU A 129 -18.85 -5.10 5.55
CA LEU A 129 -20.20 -4.59 5.25
C LEU A 129 -20.20 -3.53 4.15
N LYS A 130 -19.19 -2.64 4.10
CA LYS A 130 -19.05 -1.69 3.00
C LYS A 130 -18.78 -2.39 1.68
N ILE A 131 -17.86 -3.37 1.68
CA ILE A 131 -17.51 -4.15 0.50
C ILE A 131 -18.72 -4.90 -0.05
N GLU A 132 -19.52 -5.54 0.82
CA GLU A 132 -20.76 -6.24 0.44
C GLU A 132 -21.83 -5.31 -0.15
N ARG A 133 -21.89 -4.06 0.31
CA ARG A 133 -22.87 -3.06 -0.16
C ARG A 133 -22.49 -2.34 -1.45
N VAL A 134 -21.36 -2.67 -2.04
CA VAL A 134 -21.03 -2.21 -3.40
C VAL A 134 -21.86 -3.03 -4.38
N THR A 135 -22.64 -2.36 -5.25
CA THR A 135 -23.50 -3.01 -6.22
C THR A 135 -22.71 -3.49 -7.45
N ASP A 136 -23.26 -4.47 -8.15
CA ASP A 136 -22.63 -4.97 -9.38
C ASP A 136 -22.70 -3.94 -10.52
N GLU A 137 -23.70 -3.05 -10.50
CA GLU A 137 -23.80 -1.92 -11.43
C GLU A 137 -22.61 -0.96 -11.28
N GLU A 138 -22.21 -0.68 -10.03
CA GLU A 138 -21.04 0.15 -9.72
C GLU A 138 -19.73 -0.51 -10.18
N LEU A 139 -19.63 -1.83 -10.09
CA LEU A 139 -18.46 -2.56 -10.61
C LEU A 139 -18.43 -2.60 -12.14
N ASN A 140 -19.58 -2.69 -12.77
CA ASN A 140 -19.69 -2.71 -14.24
C ASN A 140 -19.42 -1.33 -14.85
N SER A 141 -19.56 -0.25 -14.07
CA SER A 141 -19.22 1.11 -14.51
C SER A 141 -17.71 1.37 -14.59
N PHE A 142 -16.86 0.44 -14.13
CA PHE A 142 -15.39 0.61 -14.15
C PHE A 142 -14.87 0.66 -15.58
N THR A 143 -14.19 1.76 -15.88
CA THR A 143 -13.42 1.90 -17.12
C THR A 143 -12.16 1.00 -17.08
N ASP A 144 -11.49 0.85 -18.21
CA ASP A 144 -10.22 0.09 -18.23
C ASP A 144 -9.12 0.78 -17.43
N GLU A 145 -9.18 2.12 -17.31
CA GLU A 145 -8.30 2.88 -16.42
C GLU A 145 -8.60 2.58 -14.95
N ASP A 146 -9.88 2.54 -14.57
CA ASP A 146 -10.29 2.17 -13.20
C ASP A 146 -9.83 0.75 -12.85
N LYS A 147 -9.96 -0.19 -13.76
CA LYS A 147 -9.51 -1.59 -13.57
C LYS A 147 -8.00 -1.68 -13.34
N LYS A 148 -7.21 -0.96 -14.14
CA LYS A 148 -5.74 -0.89 -13.97
C LYS A 148 -5.36 -0.22 -12.65
N ALA A 149 -6.01 0.91 -12.31
CA ALA A 149 -5.78 1.61 -11.06
C ALA A 149 -6.17 0.76 -9.85
N ALA A 150 -7.32 0.06 -9.90
CA ALA A 150 -7.76 -0.85 -8.85
C ALA A 150 -6.78 -2.01 -8.63
N TYR A 151 -6.26 -2.60 -9.73
CA TYR A 151 -5.28 -3.66 -9.61
C TYR A 151 -3.94 -3.16 -9.04
N LEU A 152 -3.48 -1.99 -9.46
CA LEU A 152 -2.29 -1.35 -8.92
C LEU A 152 -2.47 -1.01 -7.43
N TYR A 153 -3.60 -0.42 -7.05
CA TYR A 153 -3.94 -0.13 -5.66
C TYR A 153 -3.91 -1.39 -4.78
N TYR A 154 -4.48 -2.49 -5.28
CA TYR A 154 -4.40 -3.78 -4.59
C TYR A 154 -2.94 -4.23 -4.40
N LEU A 155 -2.10 -4.16 -5.44
CA LEU A 155 -0.68 -4.52 -5.35
C LEU A 155 0.08 -3.65 -4.34
N MET A 156 -0.26 -2.36 -4.26
CA MET A 156 0.33 -1.41 -3.33
C MET A 156 -0.05 -1.70 -1.87
N ASN A 157 -1.24 -2.28 -1.63
CA ASN A 157 -1.76 -2.55 -0.29
C ASN A 157 -1.70 -4.03 0.13
N LYS A 158 -1.20 -4.92 -0.73
CA LYS A 158 -1.06 -6.34 -0.44
C LYS A 158 0.00 -6.59 0.64
N GLY A 159 -0.33 -7.37 1.68
CA GLY A 159 0.58 -7.73 2.76
C GLY A 159 0.69 -6.65 3.85
N TYR A 160 1.82 -6.57 4.54
CA TYR A 160 2.00 -5.62 5.64
C TYR A 160 2.15 -4.18 5.14
N THR A 161 1.60 -3.23 5.87
CA THR A 161 1.41 -1.84 5.41
C THR A 161 2.68 -1.14 4.95
N TYR A 162 3.78 -1.30 5.67
CA TYR A 162 5.03 -0.57 5.39
C TYR A 162 6.12 -1.41 4.69
N ASP A 163 5.80 -2.65 4.31
CA ASP A 163 6.72 -3.48 3.57
C ASP A 163 6.88 -2.99 2.13
N GLN A 164 8.07 -3.20 1.59
CA GLN A 164 8.36 -2.96 0.19
C GLN A 164 7.61 -3.99 -0.68
N LYS A 165 6.82 -3.52 -1.62
CA LYS A 165 5.95 -4.35 -2.47
C LYS A 165 6.42 -4.36 -3.90
N VAL A 166 6.54 -5.54 -4.46
CA VAL A 166 6.87 -5.71 -5.87
C VAL A 166 5.61 -5.44 -6.71
N ILE A 167 5.66 -4.40 -7.51
CA ILE A 167 4.58 -4.05 -8.44
C ILE A 167 4.75 -4.78 -9.75
N ARG A 168 5.96 -4.78 -10.30
CA ARG A 168 6.29 -5.42 -11.56
C ARG A 168 7.74 -5.87 -11.61
N THR A 169 7.96 -7.02 -12.24
CA THR A 169 9.27 -7.53 -12.62
C THR A 169 9.28 -7.76 -14.13
N ASN A 170 10.27 -7.22 -14.82
CA ASN A 170 10.45 -7.40 -16.27
C ASN A 170 11.43 -8.55 -16.57
#